data_4e6d58dec589205e70531258da793320
#
_entry.id   4e6d58dec589205e70531258da793320
#
_cell.length_a   1.000
_cell.length_b   1.000
_cell.length_c   1.000
_cell.angle_alpha   90.00
_cell.angle_beta   90.00
_cell.angle_gamma   90.00
#
_symmetry.space_group_name_H-M   'P 1'
#
loop_
_entity.id
_entity.type
_entity.pdbx_description
1 polymer ?
#
loop_
_entity_poly.entity_id
_entity_poly.type
_entity_poly.pdbx_seq_one_letter_code
_entity_poly.pdbx_strand_id
1 'polypeptide(L)'
;MNNGLETRYFLSAMTGAGYYALHRQFLRPPERYFCILKGGPGCGKSTFLKRVSDAGRAAGLAVVRLHCAGDPASLDGVYFPEKRSGFFDGTAPHTVDPALFGASGEYLDLGTFCRTEALDTARIRALNADCAMFRLRAQQYLTAAAALDARATPGLVYPEDREAARRRAKSVCAREFGAPGKGTEPGRCERLFLSAITCEGRIFFPETIAAHCARVYLLDDGCGLAEEFLRIVRAHAVRCGLDVLSCPDPLIPSRTQAVLVPSRGVGFLAGTPDDVPEGLTQRHIRLDVLPDPVRQRALRRTMRSDTRQQQLALASAVEQLRMANLLHNELEAVYRPCMDFAALTTFTDRYLRTFPGT
;
A
#
# COMPACT_ATOMS: atom_id res chain seq x y z
N MET A 1 3.29 -14.44 -19.90
CA MET A 1 4.44 -13.81 -19.22
C MET A 1 4.34 -12.31 -19.49
N ASN A 2 4.11 -11.50 -18.44
CA ASN A 2 3.94 -10.04 -18.58
C ASN A 2 5.32 -9.36 -18.59
N ASN A 3 6.07 -9.48 -19.67
CA ASN A 3 7.36 -8.82 -19.79
C ASN A 3 7.19 -7.30 -19.70
N GLY A 4 7.84 -6.68 -18.72
CA GLY A 4 7.87 -5.24 -18.53
C GLY A 4 6.66 -4.65 -17.78
N LEU A 5 5.82 -5.47 -17.11
CA LEU A 5 4.70 -4.98 -16.31
C LEU A 5 5.20 -4.19 -15.09
N GLU A 6 4.75 -2.95 -14.94
CA GLU A 6 4.97 -2.15 -13.74
C GLU A 6 3.71 -2.13 -12.88
N THR A 7 3.87 -2.42 -11.59
CA THR A 7 2.81 -2.25 -10.59
C THR A 7 3.30 -1.42 -9.43
N ARG A 8 2.40 -0.68 -8.78
CA ARG A 8 2.71 0.28 -7.73
C ARG A 8 1.89 -0.01 -6.49
N TYR A 9 2.56 0.01 -5.33
CA TYR A 9 1.93 -0.23 -4.03
C TYR A 9 2.60 0.59 -2.95
N PHE A 10 1.98 0.61 -1.77
CA PHE A 10 2.61 0.98 -0.53
C PHE A 10 2.72 -0.24 0.39
N LEU A 11 3.82 -0.34 1.16
CA LEU A 11 3.98 -1.36 2.21
C LEU A 11 3.66 -0.82 3.60
N SER A 12 3.44 0.46 3.72
CA SER A 12 3.06 1.11 4.97
C SER A 12 2.06 2.23 4.72
N ALA A 13 1.34 2.59 5.76
CA ALA A 13 0.45 3.74 5.77
C ALA A 13 0.40 4.36 7.16
N MET A 14 0.24 5.68 7.23
CA MET A 14 -0.22 6.34 8.44
C MET A 14 -1.74 6.19 8.50
N THR A 15 -2.25 5.58 9.57
CA THR A 15 -3.64 5.16 9.70
C THR A 15 -4.28 5.75 10.95
N GLY A 16 -5.59 5.56 11.13
CA GLY A 16 -6.28 5.94 12.37
C GLY A 16 -5.75 5.22 13.63
N ALA A 17 -5.11 4.06 13.45
CA ALA A 17 -4.48 3.30 14.55
C ALA A 17 -2.97 3.56 14.67
N GLY A 18 -2.41 4.52 13.92
CA GLY A 18 -0.99 4.82 13.87
C GLY A 18 -0.30 4.29 12.62
N TYR A 19 1.02 4.20 12.69
CA TYR A 19 1.81 3.66 11.59
C TYR A 19 1.58 2.16 11.44
N TYR A 20 1.06 1.75 10.28
CA TYR A 20 0.78 0.36 9.96
C TYR A 20 1.71 -0.13 8.85
N ALA A 21 2.41 -1.23 9.09
CA ALA A 21 3.44 -1.74 8.19
C ALA A 21 3.24 -3.21 7.81
N LEU A 22 3.36 -3.50 6.53
CA LEU A 22 3.29 -4.84 5.94
C LEU A 22 4.68 -5.40 5.58
N HIS A 23 5.76 -4.66 5.84
CA HIS A 23 7.14 -5.00 5.46
C HIS A 23 7.52 -6.43 5.85
N ARG A 24 7.31 -6.80 7.13
CA ARG A 24 7.67 -8.13 7.61
C ARG A 24 6.94 -9.26 6.88
N GLN A 25 5.68 -9.04 6.51
CA GLN A 25 4.91 -10.04 5.76
C GLN A 25 5.42 -10.16 4.33
N PHE A 26 5.77 -9.03 3.71
CA PHE A 26 6.27 -8.99 2.34
C PHE A 26 7.69 -9.55 2.20
N LEU A 27 8.59 -9.27 3.16
CA LEU A 27 10.00 -9.66 3.11
C LEU A 27 10.26 -11.09 3.62
N ARG A 28 9.36 -11.69 4.41
CA ARG A 28 9.56 -12.97 5.10
C ARG A 28 9.49 -14.26 4.28
N PRO A 29 8.80 -14.35 3.12
CA PRO A 29 8.79 -15.63 2.40
C PRO A 29 10.22 -16.12 2.14
N PRO A 30 10.56 -17.36 2.53
CA PRO A 30 11.95 -17.85 2.52
C PRO A 30 12.54 -17.95 1.11
N GLU A 31 11.69 -17.94 0.09
CA GLU A 31 12.07 -17.93 -1.31
C GLU A 31 12.41 -16.52 -1.85
N ARG A 32 12.27 -15.47 -1.04
CA ARG A 32 12.59 -14.09 -1.45
C ARG A 32 13.95 -13.67 -0.91
N TYR A 33 14.69 -12.94 -1.75
CA TYR A 33 15.97 -12.35 -1.39
C TYR A 33 15.91 -10.83 -1.49
N PHE A 34 16.25 -10.13 -0.40
CA PHE A 34 16.24 -8.68 -0.37
C PHE A 34 17.57 -8.07 0.03
N CYS A 35 18.06 -7.14 -0.80
CA CYS A 35 19.12 -6.23 -0.42
C CYS A 35 18.51 -5.07 0.40
N ILE A 36 18.88 -4.98 1.66
CA ILE A 36 18.36 -3.97 2.60
C ILE A 36 19.29 -2.76 2.60
N LEU A 37 18.77 -1.64 2.09
CA LEU A 37 19.49 -0.38 2.04
C LEU A 37 19.55 0.27 3.42
N LYS A 38 20.74 0.71 3.82
CA LYS A 38 21.00 1.49 5.02
C LYS A 38 21.56 2.87 4.64
N GLY A 39 21.40 3.85 5.51
CA GLY A 39 21.84 5.23 5.29
C GLY A 39 20.83 6.26 5.79
N GLY A 40 21.28 7.46 6.10
CA GLY A 40 20.44 8.56 6.61
C GLY A 40 19.46 9.12 5.56
N PRO A 41 18.63 10.09 5.97
CA PRO A 41 17.85 10.89 5.03
C PRO A 41 18.75 11.55 3.99
N GLY A 42 18.28 11.68 2.74
CA GLY A 42 19.06 12.34 1.68
C GLY A 42 20.29 11.58 1.16
N CYS A 43 20.60 10.37 1.68
CA CYS A 43 21.72 9.54 1.23
C CYS A 43 21.50 8.85 -0.13
N GLY A 44 20.50 9.23 -0.90
CA GLY A 44 20.30 8.74 -2.26
C GLY A 44 19.61 7.38 -2.39
N LYS A 45 19.04 6.79 -1.31
CA LYS A 45 18.36 5.49 -1.32
C LYS A 45 17.24 5.41 -2.37
N SER A 46 16.33 6.38 -2.38
CA SER A 46 15.23 6.42 -3.34
C SER A 46 15.73 6.57 -4.78
N THR A 47 16.77 7.36 -5.02
CA THR A 47 17.42 7.50 -6.34
C THR A 47 18.03 6.18 -6.79
N PHE A 48 18.73 5.47 -5.91
CA PHE A 48 19.26 4.14 -6.18
C PHE A 48 18.12 3.16 -6.56
N LEU A 49 17.04 3.13 -5.77
CA LEU A 49 15.87 2.28 -6.04
C LEU A 49 15.22 2.60 -7.39
N LYS A 50 15.06 3.88 -7.74
CA LYS A 50 14.53 4.29 -9.05
C LYS A 50 15.41 3.77 -10.19
N ARG A 51 16.73 3.91 -10.09
CA ARG A 51 17.69 3.42 -11.09
C ARG A 51 17.66 1.90 -11.22
N VAL A 52 17.59 1.15 -10.11
CA VAL A 52 17.42 -0.31 -10.11
C VAL A 52 16.11 -0.71 -10.79
N SER A 53 15.02 -0.02 -10.47
CA SER A 53 13.71 -0.23 -11.09
C SER A 53 13.75 -0.03 -12.61
N ASP A 54 14.38 1.06 -13.05
CA ASP A 54 14.48 1.39 -14.48
C ASP A 54 15.36 0.41 -15.23
N ALA A 55 16.48 -0.04 -14.63
CA ALA A 55 17.33 -1.08 -15.17
C ALA A 55 16.59 -2.42 -15.33
N GLY A 56 15.84 -2.84 -14.32
CA GLY A 56 15.02 -4.06 -14.38
C GLY A 56 13.96 -3.99 -15.48
N ARG A 57 13.29 -2.85 -15.64
CA ARG A 57 12.34 -2.63 -16.74
C ARG A 57 13.02 -2.69 -18.11
N ALA A 58 14.17 -2.03 -18.25
CA ALA A 58 14.95 -2.07 -19.49
C ALA A 58 15.36 -3.49 -19.87
N ALA A 59 15.59 -4.35 -18.86
CA ALA A 59 15.87 -5.78 -19.03
C ALA A 59 14.60 -6.64 -19.28
N GLY A 60 13.42 -6.03 -19.38
CA GLY A 60 12.14 -6.72 -19.65
C GLY A 60 11.53 -7.43 -18.43
N LEU A 61 12.02 -7.18 -17.22
CA LEU A 61 11.47 -7.76 -16.00
C LEU A 61 10.16 -7.06 -15.58
N ALA A 62 9.24 -7.81 -15.00
CA ALA A 62 8.14 -7.22 -14.25
C ALA A 62 8.67 -6.54 -12.98
N VAL A 63 8.18 -5.34 -12.69
CA VAL A 63 8.66 -4.51 -11.58
C VAL A 63 7.51 -4.12 -10.66
N VAL A 64 7.67 -4.41 -9.37
CA VAL A 64 6.81 -3.91 -8.30
C VAL A 64 7.51 -2.73 -7.64
N ARG A 65 6.98 -1.52 -7.79
CA ARG A 65 7.45 -0.31 -7.11
C ARG A 65 6.70 -0.14 -5.79
N LEU A 66 7.45 -0.03 -4.71
CA LEU A 66 6.93 0.18 -3.37
C LEU A 66 7.17 1.63 -2.99
N HIS A 67 6.11 2.43 -3.02
CA HIS A 67 6.19 3.86 -2.77
C HIS A 67 6.22 4.18 -1.27
N CYS A 68 6.88 5.27 -0.91
CA CYS A 68 6.89 5.80 0.44
C CYS A 68 5.57 6.52 0.76
N ALA A 69 4.91 6.17 1.85
CA ALA A 69 3.68 6.86 2.27
C ALA A 69 3.95 8.26 2.83
N GLY A 70 5.18 8.56 3.27
CA GLY A 70 5.58 9.89 3.74
C GLY A 70 5.89 10.86 2.61
N ASP A 71 6.49 10.35 1.52
CA ASP A 71 6.80 11.08 0.29
C ASP A 71 6.50 10.17 -0.91
N PRO A 72 5.31 10.27 -1.54
CA PRO A 72 4.90 9.35 -2.59
C PRO A 72 5.75 9.45 -3.88
N ALA A 73 6.54 10.51 -4.04
CA ALA A 73 7.52 10.61 -5.12
C ALA A 73 8.77 9.73 -4.89
N SER A 74 9.00 9.30 -3.64
CA SER A 74 10.10 8.42 -3.25
C SER A 74 9.69 6.96 -3.25
N LEU A 75 10.68 6.06 -3.35
CA LEU A 75 10.50 4.62 -3.24
C LEU A 75 11.09 4.11 -1.92
N ASP A 76 10.34 3.24 -1.24
CA ASP A 76 10.79 2.43 -0.11
C ASP A 76 11.33 1.07 -0.57
N GLY A 77 11.02 0.64 -1.80
CA GLY A 77 11.54 -0.61 -2.33
C GLY A 77 11.19 -0.87 -3.79
N VAL A 78 11.86 -1.87 -4.33
CA VAL A 78 11.63 -2.43 -5.66
C VAL A 78 11.72 -3.95 -5.57
N TYR A 79 10.78 -4.66 -6.19
CA TYR A 79 10.77 -6.11 -6.20
C TYR A 79 10.57 -6.64 -7.62
N PHE A 80 11.28 -7.70 -7.97
CA PHE A 80 11.23 -8.40 -9.25
C PHE A 80 10.63 -9.79 -9.04
N PRO A 81 9.36 -9.99 -9.36
CA PRO A 81 8.64 -11.24 -9.07
C PRO A 81 9.30 -12.48 -9.69
N GLU A 82 9.77 -12.38 -10.94
CA GLU A 82 10.41 -13.52 -11.66
C GLU A 82 11.73 -13.94 -11.02
N LYS A 83 12.46 -12.97 -10.43
CA LYS A 83 13.73 -13.21 -9.73
C LYS A 83 13.54 -13.54 -8.26
N ARG A 84 12.34 -13.33 -7.73
CA ARG A 84 12.04 -13.42 -6.29
C ARG A 84 13.00 -12.59 -5.44
N SER A 85 13.49 -11.49 -5.97
CA SER A 85 14.48 -10.64 -5.32
C SER A 85 14.14 -9.16 -5.46
N GLY A 86 14.71 -8.35 -4.58
CA GLY A 86 14.46 -6.92 -4.59
C GLY A 86 15.35 -6.13 -3.66
N PHE A 87 15.06 -4.85 -3.58
CA PHE A 87 15.76 -3.88 -2.75
C PHE A 87 14.76 -3.17 -1.87
N PHE A 88 15.13 -2.92 -0.64
CA PHE A 88 14.23 -2.29 0.32
C PHE A 88 14.96 -1.31 1.25
N ASP A 89 14.37 -0.13 1.49
CA ASP A 89 14.86 0.83 2.48
C ASP A 89 14.60 0.30 3.89
N GLY A 90 15.65 -0.12 4.58
CA GLY A 90 15.61 -0.65 5.94
C GLY A 90 15.95 0.37 7.00
N THR A 91 15.71 1.68 6.74
CA THR A 91 15.93 2.74 7.71
C THR A 91 14.64 3.13 8.44
N ALA A 92 14.76 3.85 9.57
CA ALA A 92 13.59 4.28 10.33
C ALA A 92 12.66 5.17 9.45
N PRO A 93 11.32 5.00 9.58
CA PRO A 93 10.57 4.16 10.51
C PRO A 93 10.43 2.70 10.08
N HIS A 94 10.98 2.29 8.93
CA HIS A 94 10.85 0.96 8.32
C HIS A 94 11.94 -0.02 8.74
N THR A 95 12.51 0.11 9.91
CA THR A 95 13.63 -0.73 10.31
C THR A 95 13.33 -2.22 10.10
N VAL A 96 14.01 -2.81 9.13
CA VAL A 96 13.94 -4.23 8.81
C VAL A 96 15.35 -4.77 8.57
N ASP A 97 15.49 -6.06 8.82
CA ASP A 97 16.71 -6.82 8.61
C ASP A 97 16.37 -8.10 7.84
N PRO A 98 17.32 -8.69 7.09
CA PRO A 98 17.12 -9.99 6.49
C PRO A 98 16.80 -11.04 7.57
N ALA A 99 15.85 -11.94 7.28
CA ALA A 99 15.51 -13.01 8.21
C ALA A 99 16.72 -13.92 8.47
N LEU A 100 17.52 -14.19 7.43
CA LEU A 100 18.76 -14.94 7.47
C LEU A 100 19.78 -14.21 6.60
N PHE A 101 20.76 -13.55 7.23
CA PHE A 101 21.82 -12.84 6.50
C PHE A 101 22.56 -13.79 5.55
N GLY A 102 22.75 -13.36 4.30
CA GLY A 102 23.40 -14.13 3.24
C GLY A 102 22.47 -15.16 2.56
N ALA A 103 21.43 -15.66 3.24
CA ALA A 103 20.51 -16.65 2.67
C ALA A 103 19.19 -16.03 2.15
N SER A 104 18.61 -15.08 2.90
CA SER A 104 17.39 -14.37 2.50
C SER A 104 17.60 -12.87 2.22
N GLY A 105 18.83 -12.39 2.32
CA GLY A 105 19.19 -11.01 2.01
C GLY A 105 20.52 -10.59 2.58
N GLU A 106 20.91 -9.39 2.20
CA GLU A 106 22.15 -8.71 2.60
C GLU A 106 21.90 -7.24 2.90
N TYR A 107 22.92 -6.55 3.38
CA TYR A 107 22.88 -5.10 3.58
C TYR A 107 23.66 -4.38 2.50
N LEU A 108 23.16 -3.24 2.07
CA LEU A 108 23.86 -2.27 1.27
C LEU A 108 23.83 -0.93 1.99
N ASP A 109 24.96 -0.55 2.59
CA ASP A 109 25.05 0.69 3.35
C ASP A 109 25.50 1.85 2.46
N LEU A 110 24.55 2.70 2.06
CA LEU A 110 24.81 3.93 1.33
C LEU A 110 25.29 5.06 2.26
N GLY A 111 25.19 4.88 3.57
CA GLY A 111 25.75 5.81 4.57
C GLY A 111 27.27 5.86 4.55
N THR A 112 27.95 4.85 3.98
CA THR A 112 29.42 4.85 3.80
C THR A 112 29.92 5.97 2.88
N PHE A 113 29.05 6.56 2.06
CA PHE A 113 29.34 7.74 1.23
C PHE A 113 29.07 9.06 1.95
N CYS A 114 28.72 9.04 3.24
CA CYS A 114 28.44 10.22 4.05
C CYS A 114 29.60 10.51 5.00
N ARG A 115 30.11 11.74 4.98
CA ARG A 115 31.08 12.25 5.97
C ARG A 115 30.32 12.62 7.25
N THR A 116 30.13 11.64 8.13
CA THR A 116 29.30 11.78 9.33
C THR A 116 29.82 12.78 10.35
N GLU A 117 31.13 13.01 10.37
CA GLU A 117 31.81 14.00 11.21
C GLU A 117 31.45 15.45 10.85
N ALA A 118 30.96 15.68 9.63
CA ALA A 118 30.55 17.00 9.14
C ALA A 118 29.07 17.32 9.38
N LEU A 119 28.30 16.39 9.96
CA LEU A 119 26.85 16.53 10.17
C LEU A 119 26.55 17.50 11.35
N ASP A 120 25.62 18.42 11.12
CA ASP A 120 25.01 19.22 12.20
C ASP A 120 24.02 18.38 13.01
N THR A 121 24.55 17.70 14.02
CA THR A 121 23.74 16.78 14.86
C THR A 121 22.69 17.51 15.70
N ALA A 122 22.90 18.77 16.06
CA ALA A 122 21.91 19.56 16.80
C ALA A 122 20.69 19.87 15.91
N ARG A 123 20.96 20.35 14.69
CA ARG A 123 19.90 20.62 13.68
C ARG A 123 19.14 19.35 13.30
N ILE A 124 19.83 18.22 13.10
CA ILE A 124 19.22 16.93 12.81
C ILE A 124 18.24 16.51 13.91
N ARG A 125 18.65 16.63 15.19
CA ARG A 125 17.78 16.27 16.33
C ARG A 125 16.55 17.17 16.42
N ALA A 126 16.70 18.47 16.22
CA ALA A 126 15.60 19.42 16.22
C ALA A 126 14.59 19.10 15.11
N LEU A 127 15.04 18.95 13.86
CA LEU A 127 14.18 18.63 12.73
C LEU A 127 13.45 17.29 12.90
N ASN A 128 14.13 16.25 13.41
CA ASN A 128 13.48 14.98 13.71
C ASN A 128 12.39 15.10 14.77
N ALA A 129 12.60 15.89 15.82
CA ALA A 129 11.60 16.13 16.86
C ALA A 129 10.36 16.84 16.28
N ASP A 130 10.58 17.88 15.47
CA ASP A 130 9.50 18.62 14.81
C ASP A 130 8.72 17.72 13.81
N CYS A 131 9.41 16.93 13.00
CA CYS A 131 8.77 15.93 12.12
C CYS A 131 7.89 14.94 12.91
N ALA A 132 8.40 14.45 14.05
CA ALA A 132 7.66 13.50 14.90
C ALA A 132 6.41 14.15 15.47
N MET A 133 6.49 15.42 15.90
CA MET A 133 5.33 16.19 16.40
C MET A 133 4.23 16.31 15.32
N PHE A 134 4.57 16.69 14.09
CA PHE A 134 3.59 16.82 13.02
C PHE A 134 2.99 15.47 12.62
N ARG A 135 3.78 14.40 12.59
CA ARG A 135 3.27 13.03 12.35
C ARG A 135 2.29 12.59 13.44
N LEU A 136 2.58 12.89 14.70
CA LEU A 136 1.66 12.60 15.82
C LEU A 136 0.33 13.37 15.66
N ARG A 137 0.39 14.66 15.29
CA ARG A 137 -0.82 15.44 15.03
C ARG A 137 -1.62 14.91 13.85
N ALA A 138 -0.94 14.50 12.76
CA ALA A 138 -1.60 13.84 11.63
C ALA A 138 -2.33 12.58 12.08
N GLN A 139 -1.69 11.74 12.90
CA GLN A 139 -2.31 10.53 13.45
C GLN A 139 -3.57 10.85 14.26
N GLN A 140 -3.58 11.91 15.07
CA GLN A 140 -4.77 12.31 15.84
C GLN A 140 -5.95 12.65 14.93
N TYR A 141 -5.71 13.38 13.84
CA TYR A 141 -6.74 13.67 12.82
C TYR A 141 -7.19 12.41 12.08
N LEU A 142 -6.27 11.50 11.73
CA LEU A 142 -6.62 10.22 11.11
C LEU A 142 -7.45 9.34 12.06
N THR A 143 -7.16 9.36 13.36
CA THR A 143 -7.95 8.67 14.37
C THR A 143 -9.38 9.22 14.41
N ALA A 144 -9.53 10.54 14.40
CA ALA A 144 -10.84 11.19 14.33
C ALA A 144 -11.57 10.85 13.02
N ALA A 145 -10.86 10.87 11.87
CA ALA A 145 -11.43 10.50 10.59
C ALA A 145 -11.90 9.05 10.55
N ALA A 146 -11.15 8.12 11.16
CA ALA A 146 -11.53 6.72 11.26
C ALA A 146 -12.77 6.51 12.16
N ALA A 147 -12.89 7.27 13.25
CA ALA A 147 -14.06 7.25 14.13
C ALA A 147 -15.32 7.80 13.44
N LEU A 148 -15.16 8.74 12.51
CA LEU A 148 -16.23 9.36 11.72
C LEU A 148 -16.58 8.55 10.46
N ASP A 149 -15.98 7.38 10.25
CA ASP A 149 -16.31 6.56 9.09
C ASP A 149 -17.76 6.08 9.15
N ALA A 150 -18.61 6.66 8.29
CA ALA A 150 -20.05 6.39 8.23
C ALA A 150 -20.38 4.91 8.05
N ARG A 151 -19.47 4.11 7.48
CA ARG A 151 -19.59 2.66 7.33
C ARG A 151 -19.55 1.91 8.67
N ALA A 152 -19.17 2.58 9.74
CA ALA A 152 -19.14 2.03 11.09
C ALA A 152 -20.43 2.30 11.90
N THR A 153 -21.45 2.97 11.30
CA THR A 153 -22.66 3.41 12.02
C THR A 153 -23.46 2.22 12.59
N PRO A 154 -23.44 1.99 13.92
CA PRO A 154 -24.17 0.90 14.53
C PRO A 154 -25.67 1.07 14.39
N GLY A 155 -26.41 -0.04 14.35
CA GLY A 155 -27.88 -0.05 14.46
C GLY A 155 -28.66 0.22 13.17
N LEU A 156 -28.01 0.63 12.07
CA LEU A 156 -28.67 0.80 10.77
C LEU A 156 -28.60 -0.45 9.87
N VAL A 157 -27.61 -1.30 10.11
CA VAL A 157 -27.40 -2.56 9.36
C VAL A 157 -27.76 -3.74 10.23
N TYR A 158 -28.74 -4.52 9.81
CA TYR A 158 -29.24 -5.67 10.53
C TYR A 158 -28.57 -6.98 10.10
N PRO A 159 -28.73 -8.08 10.85
CA PRO A 159 -28.18 -9.39 10.48
C PRO A 159 -28.65 -9.87 9.09
N GLU A 160 -29.88 -9.56 8.70
CA GLU A 160 -30.48 -9.92 7.41
C GLU A 160 -29.76 -9.23 6.24
N ASP A 161 -29.34 -7.96 6.40
CA ASP A 161 -28.61 -7.19 5.39
C ASP A 161 -27.22 -7.81 5.19
N ARG A 162 -26.55 -8.19 6.29
CA ARG A 162 -25.27 -8.91 6.24
C ARG A 162 -25.39 -10.27 5.55
N GLU A 163 -26.45 -11.02 5.85
CA GLU A 163 -26.68 -12.32 5.22
C GLU A 163 -27.00 -12.17 3.73
N ALA A 164 -27.71 -11.12 3.33
CA ALA A 164 -27.92 -10.80 1.91
C ALA A 164 -26.61 -10.50 1.20
N ALA A 165 -25.71 -9.71 1.80
CA ALA A 165 -24.37 -9.46 1.27
C ALA A 165 -23.55 -10.74 1.16
N ARG A 166 -23.60 -11.63 2.17
CA ARG A 166 -22.95 -12.94 2.16
C ARG A 166 -23.45 -13.85 1.02
N ARG A 167 -24.77 -13.96 0.86
CA ARG A 167 -25.37 -14.75 -0.25
C ARG A 167 -24.90 -14.22 -1.59
N ARG A 168 -24.89 -12.90 -1.78
CA ARG A 168 -24.43 -12.26 -3.01
C ARG A 168 -22.94 -12.53 -3.26
N ALA A 169 -22.09 -12.43 -2.25
CA ALA A 169 -20.67 -12.78 -2.35
C ALA A 169 -20.46 -14.22 -2.76
N LYS A 170 -21.17 -15.19 -2.12
CA LYS A 170 -21.08 -16.61 -2.46
C LYS A 170 -21.51 -16.88 -3.91
N SER A 171 -22.58 -16.23 -4.38
CA SER A 171 -23.04 -16.35 -5.78
C SER A 171 -22.02 -15.84 -6.78
N VAL A 172 -21.38 -14.69 -6.48
CA VAL A 172 -20.30 -14.14 -7.33
C VAL A 172 -19.07 -15.05 -7.30
N CYS A 173 -18.67 -15.57 -6.15
CA CYS A 173 -17.57 -16.51 -6.02
C CYS A 173 -17.80 -17.78 -6.85
N ALA A 174 -18.99 -18.37 -6.77
CA ALA A 174 -19.34 -19.58 -7.55
C ALA A 174 -19.21 -19.32 -9.06
N ARG A 175 -19.62 -18.15 -9.54
CA ARG A 175 -19.54 -17.77 -10.95
C ARG A 175 -18.10 -17.50 -11.41
N GLU A 176 -17.28 -16.80 -10.57
CA GLU A 176 -15.93 -16.36 -10.97
C GLU A 176 -14.86 -17.43 -10.73
N PHE A 177 -15.03 -18.24 -9.70
CA PHE A 177 -14.00 -19.18 -9.24
C PHE A 177 -14.43 -20.65 -9.27
N GLY A 178 -15.73 -20.92 -9.32
CA GLY A 178 -16.27 -22.27 -9.18
C GLY A 178 -16.27 -22.76 -7.72
N ALA A 179 -16.33 -24.06 -7.53
CA ALA A 179 -16.21 -24.71 -6.23
C ALA A 179 -14.75 -25.14 -5.95
N PRO A 180 -14.29 -25.09 -4.70
CA PRO A 180 -12.98 -25.65 -4.35
C PRO A 180 -12.93 -27.15 -4.69
N GLY A 181 -11.87 -27.58 -5.38
CA GLY A 181 -11.63 -28.99 -5.68
C GLY A 181 -11.26 -29.78 -4.40
N LYS A 182 -11.53 -31.10 -4.39
CA LYS A 182 -11.04 -31.96 -3.32
C LYS A 182 -9.52 -32.05 -3.40
N GLY A 183 -8.84 -31.76 -2.27
CA GLY A 183 -7.37 -31.82 -2.19
C GLY A 183 -6.64 -30.66 -2.86
N THR A 184 -7.35 -29.59 -3.26
CA THR A 184 -6.70 -28.39 -3.80
C THR A 184 -5.88 -27.71 -2.70
N GLU A 185 -4.59 -27.51 -2.95
CA GLU A 185 -3.73 -26.71 -2.08
C GLU A 185 -4.22 -25.25 -2.08
N PRO A 186 -4.30 -24.62 -0.90
CA PRO A 186 -4.73 -23.24 -0.80
C PRO A 186 -3.79 -22.30 -1.56
N GLY A 187 -4.37 -21.32 -2.27
CA GLY A 187 -3.62 -20.23 -2.87
C GLY A 187 -2.98 -19.32 -1.80
N ARG A 188 -2.02 -18.52 -2.21
CA ARG A 188 -1.36 -17.54 -1.35
C ARG A 188 -2.20 -16.28 -1.24
N CYS A 189 -2.15 -15.62 -0.08
CA CYS A 189 -2.75 -14.31 0.13
C CYS A 189 -1.67 -13.30 0.50
N GLU A 190 -1.32 -12.44 -0.45
CA GLU A 190 -0.37 -11.35 -0.23
C GLU A 190 -1.13 -10.07 0.13
N ARG A 191 -0.55 -9.27 1.04
CA ARG A 191 -1.15 -8.01 1.47
C ARG A 191 -0.26 -6.83 1.06
N LEU A 192 -0.86 -5.88 0.33
CA LEU A 192 -0.22 -4.67 -0.17
C LEU A 192 -1.26 -3.54 -0.19
N PHE A 193 -0.88 -2.31 0.13
CA PHE A 193 -1.79 -1.18 0.01
C PHE A 193 -1.81 -0.67 -1.44
N LEU A 194 -3.00 -0.54 -2.03
CA LEU A 194 -3.22 0.16 -3.31
C LEU A 194 -3.27 1.67 -3.14
N SER A 195 -3.49 2.13 -1.93
CA SER A 195 -3.59 3.56 -1.62
C SER A 195 -2.99 3.88 -0.27
N ALA A 196 -2.60 5.14 -0.09
CA ALA A 196 -2.19 5.71 1.20
C ALA A 196 -2.71 7.13 1.35
N ILE A 197 -2.82 7.60 2.60
CA ILE A 197 -3.02 9.01 2.93
C ILE A 197 -1.63 9.61 3.12
N THR A 198 -1.25 10.53 2.23
CA THR A 198 0.10 11.09 2.12
C THR A 198 0.09 12.60 2.34
N CYS A 199 1.26 13.23 2.23
CA CYS A 199 1.39 14.70 2.23
C CYS A 199 0.70 15.38 1.03
N GLU A 200 0.40 14.63 -0.03
CA GLU A 200 -0.31 15.10 -1.23
C GLU A 200 -1.81 14.79 -1.21
N GLY A 201 -2.30 14.16 -0.14
CA GLY A 201 -3.66 13.66 -0.03
C GLY A 201 -3.73 12.14 -0.16
N ARG A 202 -4.89 11.62 -0.55
CA ARG A 202 -5.04 10.20 -0.86
C ARG A 202 -4.42 9.91 -2.23
N ILE A 203 -3.36 9.14 -2.24
CA ILE A 203 -2.78 8.57 -3.46
C ILE A 203 -3.34 7.16 -3.65
N PHE A 204 -3.78 6.84 -4.85
CA PHE A 204 -4.30 5.54 -5.25
C PHE A 204 -3.69 5.14 -6.60
N PHE A 205 -3.40 3.86 -6.80
CA PHE A 205 -2.77 3.34 -8.02
C PHE A 205 -3.75 2.49 -8.85
N PRO A 206 -4.66 3.11 -9.62
CA PRO A 206 -5.63 2.39 -10.44
C PRO A 206 -4.97 1.56 -11.54
N GLU A 207 -3.85 2.01 -12.10
CA GLU A 207 -3.08 1.30 -13.13
C GLU A 207 -2.62 -0.09 -12.65
N THR A 208 -2.38 -0.25 -11.35
CA THR A 208 -2.05 -1.55 -10.76
C THR A 208 -3.22 -2.54 -10.84
N ILE A 209 -4.46 -2.06 -10.73
CA ILE A 209 -5.65 -2.90 -10.95
C ILE A 209 -5.72 -3.33 -12.41
N ALA A 210 -5.50 -2.40 -13.35
CA ALA A 210 -5.50 -2.69 -14.79
C ALA A 210 -4.41 -3.70 -15.19
N ALA A 211 -3.26 -3.64 -14.51
CA ALA A 211 -2.17 -4.58 -14.71
C ALA A 211 -2.53 -6.03 -14.33
N HIS A 212 -3.43 -6.22 -13.38
CA HIS A 212 -3.81 -7.54 -12.85
C HIS A 212 -5.19 -8.02 -13.31
N CYS A 213 -6.07 -7.11 -13.72
CA CYS A 213 -7.49 -7.41 -13.92
C CYS A 213 -7.99 -6.90 -15.27
N ALA A 214 -8.78 -7.70 -15.96
CA ALA A 214 -9.54 -7.30 -17.15
C ALA A 214 -10.94 -6.78 -16.79
N ARG A 215 -11.44 -7.09 -15.60
CA ARG A 215 -12.74 -6.65 -15.08
C ARG A 215 -12.71 -6.39 -13.58
N VAL A 216 -13.55 -5.45 -13.15
CA VAL A 216 -13.68 -5.04 -11.75
C VAL A 216 -15.12 -5.08 -11.30
N TYR A 217 -15.35 -5.66 -10.12
CA TYR A 217 -16.58 -5.50 -9.35
C TYR A 217 -16.42 -4.32 -8.40
N LEU A 218 -17.08 -3.22 -8.70
CA LEU A 218 -17.16 -2.06 -7.81
C LEU A 218 -18.27 -2.30 -6.80
N LEU A 219 -17.91 -2.22 -5.52
CA LEU A 219 -18.81 -2.38 -4.39
C LEU A 219 -19.24 -1.00 -3.88
N ASP A 220 -20.49 -0.62 -4.15
CA ASP A 220 -21.08 0.61 -3.63
C ASP A 220 -21.42 0.38 -2.15
N ASP A 221 -20.52 0.78 -1.24
CA ASP A 221 -20.59 0.46 0.19
C ASP A 221 -20.84 1.70 1.06
N GLY A 222 -22.09 2.02 1.26
CA GLY A 222 -22.47 3.02 2.27
C GLY A 222 -22.77 2.46 3.66
N CYS A 223 -22.75 1.13 3.79
CA CYS A 223 -23.22 0.45 5.02
C CYS A 223 -22.11 -0.33 5.75
N GLY A 224 -20.88 -0.38 5.22
CA GLY A 224 -19.80 -1.21 5.76
C GLY A 224 -19.98 -2.71 5.47
N LEU A 225 -20.76 -3.09 4.48
CA LEU A 225 -20.99 -4.47 4.09
C LEU A 225 -19.92 -5.01 3.12
N ALA A 226 -19.12 -4.14 2.50
CA ALA A 226 -18.05 -4.53 1.58
C ALA A 226 -16.98 -5.39 2.26
N GLU A 227 -16.64 -5.12 3.53
CA GLU A 227 -15.67 -5.97 4.26
C GLU A 227 -16.16 -7.41 4.36
N GLU A 228 -17.44 -7.63 4.70
CA GLU A 228 -18.03 -8.97 4.75
C GLU A 228 -17.99 -9.65 3.37
N PHE A 229 -18.30 -8.90 2.32
CA PHE A 229 -18.27 -9.38 0.95
C PHE A 229 -16.83 -9.76 0.52
N LEU A 230 -15.88 -8.85 0.69
CA LEU A 230 -14.47 -9.04 0.29
C LEU A 230 -13.79 -10.16 1.08
N ARG A 231 -14.11 -10.30 2.37
CA ARG A 231 -13.62 -11.39 3.22
C ARG A 231 -14.06 -12.76 2.66
N ILE A 232 -15.30 -12.88 2.19
CA ILE A 232 -15.81 -14.11 1.57
C ILE A 232 -15.11 -14.38 0.24
N VAL A 233 -14.99 -13.36 -0.61
CA VAL A 233 -14.29 -13.45 -1.90
C VAL A 233 -12.86 -13.94 -1.71
N ARG A 234 -12.09 -13.29 -0.83
CA ARG A 234 -10.72 -13.65 -0.52
C ARG A 234 -10.59 -15.10 -0.03
N ALA A 235 -11.42 -15.47 0.98
CA ALA A 235 -11.37 -16.80 1.55
C ALA A 235 -11.79 -17.89 0.56
N HIS A 236 -12.73 -17.61 -0.34
CA HIS A 236 -13.18 -18.55 -1.34
C HIS A 236 -12.13 -18.73 -2.44
N ALA A 237 -11.55 -17.64 -2.96
CA ALA A 237 -10.50 -17.70 -3.97
C ALA A 237 -9.27 -18.49 -3.48
N VAL A 238 -8.80 -18.21 -2.25
CA VAL A 238 -7.71 -18.98 -1.62
C VAL A 238 -8.02 -20.47 -1.52
N ARG A 239 -9.24 -20.83 -1.10
CA ARG A 239 -9.65 -22.25 -1.05
C ARG A 239 -9.74 -22.91 -2.43
N CYS A 240 -9.95 -22.13 -3.48
CA CYS A 240 -9.91 -22.60 -4.87
C CYS A 240 -8.48 -22.72 -5.43
N GLY A 241 -7.43 -22.54 -4.59
CA GLY A 241 -6.03 -22.61 -5.01
C GLY A 241 -5.56 -21.37 -5.77
N LEU A 242 -6.31 -20.25 -5.71
CA LEU A 242 -5.98 -19.02 -6.44
C LEU A 242 -5.18 -18.08 -5.55
N ASP A 243 -4.09 -17.55 -6.08
CA ASP A 243 -3.33 -16.50 -5.42
C ASP A 243 -4.11 -15.19 -5.43
N VAL A 244 -4.09 -14.49 -4.30
CA VAL A 244 -4.89 -13.30 -4.04
C VAL A 244 -3.99 -12.16 -3.55
N LEU A 245 -4.19 -10.98 -4.13
CA LEU A 245 -3.72 -9.72 -3.56
C LEU A 245 -4.85 -9.09 -2.76
N SER A 246 -4.67 -8.98 -1.45
CA SER A 246 -5.63 -8.38 -0.51
C SER A 246 -5.13 -7.01 -0.09
N CYS A 247 -5.82 -5.96 -0.52
CA CYS A 247 -5.39 -4.59 -0.30
C CYS A 247 -6.17 -3.98 0.87
N PRO A 248 -5.51 -3.66 2.00
CA PRO A 248 -6.15 -3.04 3.14
C PRO A 248 -6.63 -1.62 2.83
N ASP A 249 -7.64 -1.17 3.59
CA ASP A 249 -8.05 0.23 3.60
C ASP A 249 -6.95 1.10 4.26
N PRO A 250 -6.52 2.21 3.65
CA PRO A 250 -5.39 3.01 4.16
C PRO A 250 -5.70 3.75 5.47
N LEU A 251 -6.97 3.98 5.79
CA LEU A 251 -7.38 4.63 7.05
C LEU A 251 -7.64 3.59 8.15
N ILE A 252 -8.27 2.46 7.80
CA ILE A 252 -8.69 1.39 8.72
C ILE A 252 -8.17 0.04 8.20
N PRO A 253 -6.89 -0.33 8.43
CA PRO A 253 -6.26 -1.51 7.83
C PRO A 253 -6.84 -2.87 8.25
N SER A 254 -7.72 -2.90 9.23
CA SER A 254 -8.53 -4.08 9.56
C SER A 254 -9.61 -4.36 8.52
N ARG A 255 -9.95 -3.39 7.68
CA ARG A 255 -10.84 -3.53 6.53
C ARG A 255 -10.05 -3.78 5.26
N THR A 256 -10.71 -4.41 4.30
CA THR A 256 -10.19 -4.68 2.97
C THR A 256 -10.76 -3.63 2.01
N GLN A 257 -9.89 -2.92 1.28
CA GLN A 257 -10.26 -1.99 0.21
C GLN A 257 -10.48 -2.74 -1.10
N ALA A 258 -9.59 -3.68 -1.42
CA ALA A 258 -9.69 -4.46 -2.65
C ALA A 258 -9.18 -5.89 -2.48
N VAL A 259 -9.70 -6.77 -3.34
CA VAL A 259 -9.23 -8.13 -3.52
C VAL A 259 -9.01 -8.35 -5.02
N LEU A 260 -7.76 -8.59 -5.45
CA LEU A 260 -7.42 -8.89 -6.83
C LEU A 260 -7.06 -10.36 -6.95
N VAL A 261 -7.55 -11.01 -8.02
CA VAL A 261 -7.25 -12.41 -8.36
C VAL A 261 -6.67 -12.43 -9.78
N PRO A 262 -5.34 -12.20 -9.92
CA PRO A 262 -4.69 -11.99 -11.21
C PRO A 262 -4.88 -13.16 -12.19
N SER A 263 -4.80 -14.40 -11.70
CA SER A 263 -4.99 -15.62 -12.53
C SER A 263 -6.39 -15.74 -13.16
N ARG A 264 -7.37 -14.99 -12.63
CA ARG A 264 -8.74 -14.89 -13.17
C ARG A 264 -9.01 -13.55 -13.86
N GLY A 265 -8.07 -12.63 -13.83
CA GLY A 265 -8.23 -11.29 -14.37
C GLY A 265 -9.39 -10.53 -13.75
N VAL A 266 -9.69 -10.75 -12.45
CA VAL A 266 -10.83 -10.12 -11.77
C VAL A 266 -10.40 -9.41 -10.49
N GLY A 267 -10.92 -8.19 -10.31
CA GLY A 267 -10.77 -7.39 -9.10
C GLY A 267 -12.12 -7.10 -8.43
N PHE A 268 -12.09 -6.92 -7.13
CA PHE A 268 -13.22 -6.47 -6.31
C PHE A 268 -12.75 -5.27 -5.50
N LEU A 269 -13.43 -4.15 -5.64
CA LEU A 269 -13.00 -2.86 -5.09
C LEU A 269 -14.14 -2.20 -4.31
N ALA A 270 -13.93 -1.92 -3.04
CA ALA A 270 -14.75 -1.01 -2.24
C ALA A 270 -14.22 0.40 -2.44
N GLY A 271 -14.84 1.18 -3.30
CA GLY A 271 -14.38 2.51 -3.71
C GLY A 271 -15.43 3.27 -4.50
N THR A 272 -14.98 4.25 -5.23
CA THR A 272 -15.81 5.07 -6.11
C THR A 272 -15.55 4.72 -7.59
N PRO A 273 -16.42 5.13 -8.52
CA PRO A 273 -16.17 4.95 -9.95
C PRO A 273 -14.81 5.53 -10.41
N ASP A 274 -14.36 6.62 -9.79
CA ASP A 274 -13.08 7.29 -10.11
C ASP A 274 -11.86 6.44 -9.70
N ASP A 275 -12.04 5.45 -8.82
CA ASP A 275 -10.99 4.50 -8.43
C ASP A 275 -10.81 3.35 -9.45
N VAL A 276 -11.73 3.22 -10.43
CA VAL A 276 -11.65 2.16 -11.45
C VAL A 276 -10.92 2.70 -12.67
N PRO A 277 -9.87 1.99 -13.15
CA PRO A 277 -9.14 2.41 -14.35
C PRO A 277 -10.06 2.47 -15.58
N GLU A 278 -9.81 3.46 -16.44
CA GLU A 278 -10.48 3.52 -17.74
C GLU A 278 -10.20 2.27 -18.58
N GLY A 279 -11.17 1.86 -19.38
CA GLY A 279 -11.05 0.72 -20.29
C GLY A 279 -11.30 -0.65 -19.65
N LEU A 280 -11.45 -0.76 -18.33
CA LEU A 280 -11.83 -2.02 -17.69
C LEU A 280 -13.34 -2.27 -17.73
N THR A 281 -13.71 -3.52 -17.90
CA THR A 281 -15.11 -3.93 -17.72
C THR A 281 -15.52 -3.77 -16.26
N GLN A 282 -16.46 -2.89 -16.00
CA GLN A 282 -16.95 -2.57 -14.67
C GLN A 282 -18.32 -3.21 -14.41
N ARG A 283 -18.48 -3.80 -13.23
CA ARG A 283 -19.77 -4.31 -12.74
C ARG A 283 -20.04 -3.76 -11.35
N HIS A 284 -21.17 -3.10 -11.15
CA HIS A 284 -21.57 -2.56 -9.86
C HIS A 284 -22.30 -3.59 -9.00
N ILE A 285 -21.90 -3.66 -7.73
CA ILE A 285 -22.58 -4.41 -6.69
C ILE A 285 -23.02 -3.42 -5.61
N ARG A 286 -24.29 -3.10 -5.61
CA ARG A 286 -24.87 -2.18 -4.63
C ARG A 286 -25.06 -2.91 -3.30
N LEU A 287 -24.29 -2.49 -2.29
CA LEU A 287 -24.38 -2.95 -0.92
C LEU A 287 -24.96 -1.86 0.02
N ASP A 288 -25.28 -0.69 -0.54
CA ASP A 288 -25.79 0.49 0.14
C ASP A 288 -27.34 0.58 0.15
N VAL A 289 -28.03 -0.43 -0.34
CA VAL A 289 -29.48 -0.46 -0.46
C VAL A 289 -30.08 -1.36 0.62
N LEU A 290 -30.75 -0.72 1.58
CA LEU A 290 -31.51 -1.41 2.62
C LEU A 290 -32.98 -1.57 2.18
N PRO A 291 -33.62 -2.71 2.52
CA PRO A 291 -35.02 -2.98 2.14
C PRO A 291 -36.02 -1.98 2.74
N ASP A 292 -35.78 -1.50 3.97
CA ASP A 292 -36.63 -0.55 4.67
C ASP A 292 -36.34 0.90 4.23
N PRO A 293 -37.30 1.61 3.63
CA PRO A 293 -37.13 3.00 3.18
C PRO A 293 -36.84 4.01 4.31
N VAL A 294 -37.28 3.75 5.54
CA VAL A 294 -36.99 4.62 6.70
C VAL A 294 -35.53 4.50 7.09
N ARG A 295 -35.05 3.26 7.22
CA ARG A 295 -33.64 2.96 7.50
C ARG A 295 -32.74 3.50 6.37
N GLN A 296 -33.14 3.34 5.11
CA GLN A 296 -32.40 3.85 3.96
C GLN A 296 -32.25 5.37 3.98
N ARG A 297 -33.30 6.12 4.37
CA ARG A 297 -33.23 7.58 4.53
C ARG A 297 -32.34 7.99 5.69
N ALA A 298 -32.46 7.31 6.83
CA ALA A 298 -31.60 7.54 7.99
C ALA A 298 -30.13 7.31 7.64
N LEU A 299 -29.80 6.18 6.99
CA LEU A 299 -28.46 5.86 6.53
C LEU A 299 -27.87 6.98 5.66
N ARG A 300 -28.60 7.39 4.59
CA ARG A 300 -28.14 8.44 3.69
C ARG A 300 -27.89 9.78 4.39
N ARG A 301 -28.70 10.12 5.39
CA ARG A 301 -28.54 11.36 6.17
C ARG A 301 -27.28 11.30 7.03
N THR A 302 -27.10 10.21 7.78
CA THR A 302 -25.91 9.98 8.60
C THR A 302 -24.64 9.98 7.76
N MET A 303 -24.64 9.22 6.68
CA MET A 303 -23.50 9.17 5.75
C MET A 303 -23.05 10.54 5.25
N ARG A 304 -24.01 11.40 4.82
CA ARG A 304 -23.66 12.74 4.33
C ARG A 304 -22.99 13.59 5.40
N SER A 305 -23.50 13.55 6.63
CA SER A 305 -22.94 14.28 7.77
C SER A 305 -21.53 13.77 8.09
N ASP A 306 -21.41 12.46 8.28
CA ASP A 306 -20.16 11.83 8.73
C ASP A 306 -19.06 11.91 7.67
N THR A 307 -19.41 11.71 6.38
CA THR A 307 -18.48 11.88 5.26
C THR A 307 -17.92 13.30 5.23
N ARG A 308 -18.76 14.32 5.43
CA ARG A 308 -18.30 15.72 5.47
C ARG A 308 -17.30 15.96 6.61
N GLN A 309 -17.60 15.49 7.81
CA GLN A 309 -16.71 15.64 8.96
C GLN A 309 -15.42 14.83 8.80
N GLN A 310 -15.53 13.62 8.27
CA GLN A 310 -14.38 12.79 7.93
C GLN A 310 -13.45 13.49 6.94
N GLN A 311 -13.99 14.09 5.88
CA GLN A 311 -13.21 14.83 4.88
C GLN A 311 -12.45 16.01 5.49
N LEU A 312 -13.08 16.75 6.43
CA LEU A 312 -12.40 17.85 7.14
C LEU A 312 -11.24 17.32 8.00
N ALA A 313 -11.46 16.21 8.73
CA ALA A 313 -10.40 15.59 9.52
C ALA A 313 -9.25 15.07 8.63
N LEU A 314 -9.57 14.45 7.49
CA LEU A 314 -8.57 14.00 6.51
C LEU A 314 -7.78 15.17 5.94
N ALA A 315 -8.42 16.28 5.58
CA ALA A 315 -7.74 17.48 5.09
C ALA A 315 -6.77 18.04 6.13
N SER A 316 -7.19 18.07 7.42
CA SER A 316 -6.31 18.49 8.51
C SER A 316 -5.13 17.52 8.71
N ALA A 317 -5.35 16.20 8.57
CA ALA A 317 -4.27 15.21 8.62
C ALA A 317 -3.25 15.42 7.50
N VAL A 318 -3.72 15.62 6.27
CA VAL A 318 -2.88 15.88 5.09
C VAL A 318 -2.01 17.12 5.28
N GLU A 319 -2.57 18.18 5.86
CA GLU A 319 -1.80 19.41 6.15
C GLU A 319 -0.67 19.13 7.15
N GLN A 320 -0.92 18.35 8.21
CA GLN A 320 0.14 17.98 9.14
C GLN A 320 1.21 17.07 8.48
N LEU A 321 0.80 16.14 7.61
CA LEU A 321 1.73 15.31 6.85
C LEU A 321 2.57 16.15 5.89
N ARG A 322 1.99 17.20 5.28
CA ARG A 322 2.71 18.16 4.42
C ARG A 322 3.78 18.91 5.21
N MET A 323 3.47 19.39 6.42
CA MET A 323 4.45 20.03 7.29
C MET A 323 5.58 19.07 7.69
N ALA A 324 5.24 17.82 8.03
CA ALA A 324 6.24 16.79 8.32
C ALA A 324 7.15 16.50 7.13
N ASN A 325 6.60 16.49 5.90
CA ASN A 325 7.37 16.26 4.67
C ASN A 325 8.31 17.45 4.37
N LEU A 326 7.85 18.70 4.54
CA LEU A 326 8.69 19.88 4.38
C LEU A 326 9.89 19.86 5.33
N LEU A 327 9.68 19.54 6.60
CA LEU A 327 10.75 19.40 7.59
C LEU A 327 11.68 18.23 7.29
N HIS A 328 11.15 17.15 6.73
CA HIS A 328 11.97 16.02 6.26
C HIS A 328 12.88 16.44 5.10
N ASN A 329 12.39 17.26 4.17
CA ASN A 329 13.20 17.80 3.08
C ASN A 329 14.30 18.74 3.60
N GLU A 330 14.03 19.54 4.65
CA GLU A 330 15.06 20.30 5.34
C GLU A 330 16.09 19.39 6.01
N LEU A 331 15.64 18.29 6.62
CA LEU A 331 16.54 17.29 7.21
C LEU A 331 17.46 16.67 6.16
N GLU A 332 16.92 16.31 5.00
CA GLU A 332 17.73 15.83 3.87
C GLU A 332 18.76 16.88 3.42
N ALA A 333 18.38 18.16 3.41
CA ALA A 333 19.28 19.25 3.04
C ALA A 333 20.48 19.39 3.99
N VAL A 334 20.36 18.96 5.26
CA VAL A 334 21.49 18.89 6.21
C VAL A 334 22.46 17.77 5.82
N TYR A 335 21.97 16.63 5.32
CA TYR A 335 22.83 15.51 4.94
C TYR A 335 23.50 15.69 3.58
N ARG A 336 22.83 16.31 2.60
CA ARG A 336 23.30 16.45 1.20
C ARG A 336 24.73 16.99 1.06
N PRO A 337 25.17 18.06 1.77
CA PRO A 337 26.54 18.57 1.65
C PRO A 337 27.61 17.61 2.20
N CYS A 338 27.20 16.64 3.02
CA CYS A 338 28.09 15.66 3.62
C CYS A 338 28.23 14.39 2.75
N MET A 339 27.43 14.26 1.67
CA MET A 339 27.43 13.10 0.79
C MET A 339 28.44 13.23 -0.36
N ASP A 340 29.17 12.18 -0.62
CA ASP A 340 29.93 12.02 -1.88
C ASP A 340 29.03 11.35 -2.96
N PHE A 341 28.24 12.18 -3.62
CA PHE A 341 27.35 11.70 -4.69
C PHE A 341 28.08 11.20 -5.94
N ALA A 342 29.32 11.64 -6.18
CA ALA A 342 30.12 11.17 -7.31
C ALA A 342 30.55 9.72 -7.08
N ALA A 343 31.08 9.41 -5.90
CA ALA A 343 31.42 8.06 -5.52
C ALA A 343 30.18 7.14 -5.48
N LEU A 344 29.06 7.61 -4.92
CA LEU A 344 27.79 6.87 -4.90
C LEU A 344 27.28 6.57 -6.31
N THR A 345 27.36 7.53 -7.23
CA THR A 345 26.96 7.33 -8.63
C THR A 345 27.82 6.27 -9.30
N THR A 346 29.15 6.38 -9.16
CA THR A 346 30.10 5.39 -9.69
C THR A 346 29.85 3.99 -9.12
N PHE A 347 29.60 3.90 -7.81
CA PHE A 347 29.22 2.65 -7.16
C PHE A 347 27.93 2.09 -7.75
N THR A 348 26.89 2.91 -7.88
CA THR A 348 25.59 2.51 -8.42
C THR A 348 25.72 2.01 -9.87
N ASP A 349 26.47 2.71 -10.71
CA ASP A 349 26.73 2.30 -12.11
C ASP A 349 27.41 0.94 -12.20
N ARG A 350 28.42 0.71 -11.33
CA ARG A 350 29.09 -0.59 -11.26
C ARG A 350 28.14 -1.68 -10.77
N TYR A 351 27.35 -1.40 -9.73
CA TYR A 351 26.39 -2.34 -9.17
C TYR A 351 25.35 -2.78 -10.19
N LEU A 352 24.79 -1.83 -10.95
CA LEU A 352 23.79 -2.11 -11.98
C LEU A 352 24.33 -2.97 -13.12
N ARG A 353 25.63 -2.87 -13.49
CA ARG A 353 26.25 -3.75 -14.50
C ARG A 353 26.36 -5.21 -14.06
N THR A 354 26.40 -5.46 -12.76
CA THR A 354 26.49 -6.82 -12.18
C THR A 354 25.13 -7.34 -11.73
N PHE A 355 24.09 -6.49 -11.81
CA PHE A 355 22.74 -6.87 -11.42
C PHE A 355 22.20 -7.95 -12.36
N PRO A 356 21.70 -9.11 -11.84
CA PRO A 356 21.23 -10.21 -12.69
C PRO A 356 19.98 -9.80 -13.48
N GLY A 357 20.15 -9.33 -14.68
CA GLY A 357 19.06 -8.86 -15.54
C GLY A 357 19.48 -7.89 -16.62
N THR A 358 20.73 -7.38 -16.56
CA THR A 358 21.35 -6.61 -17.66
C THR A 358 22.19 -7.52 -18.55
#